data_07f29aff91d876e4a63a5b559be0c19e
#
_entry.id   07f29aff91d876e4a63a5b559be0c19e
#
_cell.length_a   1.000
_cell.length_b   1.000
_cell.length_c   1.000
_cell.angle_alpha   90.00
_cell.angle_beta   90.00
_cell.angle_gamma   90.00
#
_symmetry.space_group_name_H-M   'P 1'
#
loop_
_entity.id
_entity.type
_entity.pdbx_description
1 polymer ?
#
loop_
_entity_poly.entity_id
_entity_poly.type
_entity_poly.pdbx_seq_one_letter_code
_entity_poly.pdbx_strand_id
1 'polypeptide(L)'
;MEVIDSQVHANQRGIEQSIAIMDAVGVDAAVIDIWPPVRQKLPNGIVRFDYAFADEAVARFPKRFAYIARFDPNDPEVDDLMAQVRAAPGRVCTRIASGFDFKILREGGHQRILAAAGKHGVPVMIYPGDEHAAVTAYVRKFDAVQFIIDHVGMGVDRASLPEHLESTIDQLLTYAKYPNVAVKWGHAPRLSRQPFPYRDLISQLSRVIDAFGVNRLMWASDYTVTVDHHTYAESLFCLRCADQLSESDKEWLLGKTARAVLRWPKPA
;
A
#
# COMPACT_ATOMS: atom_id res chain seq x y z
N MET A 1 6.28 0.33 20.85
CA MET A 1 6.40 0.25 19.37
C MET A 1 5.18 0.91 18.77
N GLU A 2 5.35 1.85 17.84
CA GLU A 2 4.25 2.42 17.06
C GLU A 2 3.81 1.43 15.98
N VAL A 3 2.50 1.23 15.82
CA VAL A 3 1.91 0.33 14.82
C VAL A 3 1.11 1.15 13.82
N ILE A 4 1.49 1.07 12.55
CA ILE A 4 0.88 1.80 11.44
C ILE A 4 0.36 0.80 10.40
N ASP A 5 -0.93 0.86 10.13
CA ASP A 5 -1.51 0.15 9.02
C ASP A 5 -1.36 0.97 7.73
N SER A 6 -0.57 0.51 6.80
CA SER A 6 -0.30 1.25 5.57
C SER A 6 -1.41 1.19 4.52
N GLN A 7 -2.53 0.49 4.81
CA GLN A 7 -3.77 0.55 4.02
C GLN A 7 -4.98 0.02 4.75
N VAL A 8 -6.00 0.89 4.90
CA VAL A 8 -7.35 0.53 5.39
C VAL A 8 -8.41 1.17 4.52
N HIS A 9 -9.60 0.56 4.46
CA HIS A 9 -10.77 1.08 3.77
C HIS A 9 -11.79 1.66 4.75
N ALA A 10 -11.37 2.66 5.55
CA ALA A 10 -12.13 3.25 6.64
C ALA A 10 -13.49 3.83 6.21
N ASN A 11 -13.62 4.27 4.94
CA ASN A 11 -14.87 4.79 4.40
C ASN A 11 -16.02 3.77 4.40
N GLN A 12 -15.75 2.48 4.51
CA GLN A 12 -16.77 1.44 4.61
C GLN A 12 -17.32 1.26 6.03
N ARG A 13 -16.71 1.88 7.04
CA ARG A 13 -17.09 1.76 8.44
C ARG A 13 -17.45 3.10 9.09
N GLY A 14 -16.86 4.18 8.61
CA GLY A 14 -16.91 5.49 9.27
C GLY A 14 -15.68 5.75 10.13
N ILE A 15 -15.44 7.02 10.43
CA ILE A 15 -14.22 7.50 11.09
C ILE A 15 -14.13 6.97 12.52
N GLU A 16 -15.14 7.18 13.33
CA GLU A 16 -15.16 6.80 14.76
C GLU A 16 -15.09 5.28 14.93
N GLN A 17 -15.81 4.53 14.11
CA GLN A 17 -15.78 3.08 14.18
C GLN A 17 -14.42 2.54 13.75
N SER A 18 -13.78 3.16 12.76
CA SER A 18 -12.43 2.78 12.35
C SER A 18 -11.42 3.01 13.48
N ILE A 19 -11.51 4.14 14.20
CA ILE A 19 -10.66 4.42 15.37
C ILE A 19 -10.90 3.37 16.46
N ALA A 20 -12.16 3.09 16.79
CA ALA A 20 -12.48 2.10 17.83
C ALA A 20 -11.92 0.70 17.49
N ILE A 21 -12.00 0.30 16.22
CA ILE A 21 -11.43 -0.97 15.74
C ILE A 21 -9.90 -0.96 15.81
N MET A 22 -9.26 0.12 15.38
CA MET A 22 -7.80 0.30 15.48
C MET A 22 -7.33 0.22 16.94
N ASP A 23 -8.01 0.91 17.84
CA ASP A 23 -7.70 0.91 19.28
C ASP A 23 -7.84 -0.49 19.89
N ALA A 24 -8.89 -1.23 19.51
CA ALA A 24 -9.13 -2.59 19.99
C ALA A 24 -8.00 -3.59 19.64
N VAL A 25 -7.28 -3.38 18.53
CA VAL A 25 -6.17 -4.25 18.11
C VAL A 25 -4.79 -3.64 18.37
N GLY A 26 -4.73 -2.38 18.82
CA GLY A 26 -3.49 -1.68 19.14
C GLY A 26 -2.77 -1.13 17.91
N VAL A 27 -3.52 -0.54 16.97
CA VAL A 27 -3.02 0.21 15.81
C VAL A 27 -3.08 1.72 16.10
N ASP A 28 -1.93 2.37 16.04
CA ASP A 28 -1.79 3.79 16.40
C ASP A 28 -2.23 4.72 15.26
N ALA A 29 -1.97 4.35 14.01
CA ALA A 29 -2.32 5.17 12.85
C ALA A 29 -2.56 4.32 11.61
N ALA A 30 -3.30 4.86 10.63
CA ALA A 30 -3.61 4.15 9.40
C ALA A 30 -3.63 5.07 8.16
N VAL A 31 -3.31 4.49 7.01
CA VAL A 31 -3.40 5.15 5.70
C VAL A 31 -4.70 4.71 5.03
N ILE A 32 -5.61 5.68 4.83
CA ILE A 32 -6.90 5.42 4.20
C ILE A 32 -6.73 5.28 2.68
N ASP A 33 -7.25 4.21 2.13
CA ASP A 33 -7.51 4.03 0.71
C ASP A 33 -9.02 3.99 0.51
N ILE A 34 -9.59 4.99 -0.15
CA ILE A 34 -11.04 5.05 -0.41
C ILE A 34 -11.41 3.92 -1.39
N TRP A 35 -12.24 2.98 -0.91
CA TRP A 35 -12.69 1.85 -1.72
C TRP A 35 -14.17 1.50 -1.47
N PRO A 36 -14.99 1.31 -2.52
CA PRO A 36 -14.67 1.68 -3.91
C PRO A 36 -14.39 3.17 -4.03
N PRO A 37 -13.52 3.59 -4.97
CA PRO A 37 -13.19 5.01 -5.11
C PRO A 37 -14.40 5.80 -5.61
N VAL A 38 -14.67 6.92 -4.96
CA VAL A 38 -15.70 7.87 -5.40
C VAL A 38 -15.14 8.68 -6.56
N ARG A 39 -15.84 8.67 -7.70
CA ARG A 39 -15.37 9.23 -8.96
C ARG A 39 -16.37 10.23 -9.53
N GLN A 40 -15.84 11.36 -10.00
CA GLN A 40 -16.58 12.34 -10.78
C GLN A 40 -15.99 12.41 -12.19
N LYS A 41 -16.80 12.17 -13.21
CA LYS A 41 -16.41 12.36 -14.59
C LYS A 41 -16.69 13.82 -15.00
N LEU A 42 -15.64 14.52 -15.39
CA LEU A 42 -15.74 15.89 -15.89
C LEU A 42 -16.27 15.94 -17.34
N PRO A 43 -16.76 17.11 -17.82
CA PRO A 43 -17.27 17.26 -19.18
C PRO A 43 -16.27 16.88 -20.29
N ASN A 44 -14.97 17.06 -20.03
CA ASN A 44 -13.88 16.69 -20.94
C ASN A 44 -13.51 15.19 -20.88
N GLY A 45 -14.24 14.40 -20.10
CA GLY A 45 -14.04 12.95 -19.97
C GLY A 45 -13.03 12.54 -18.88
N ILE A 46 -12.28 13.47 -18.29
CA ILE A 46 -11.33 13.22 -17.20
C ILE A 46 -12.08 12.74 -15.95
N VAL A 47 -11.48 11.79 -15.23
CA VAL A 47 -12.01 11.28 -13.96
C VAL A 47 -11.23 11.91 -12.80
N ARG A 48 -11.96 12.57 -11.91
CA ARG A 48 -11.42 13.04 -10.64
C ARG A 48 -11.98 12.23 -9.48
N PHE A 49 -11.17 12.10 -8.45
CA PHE A 49 -11.49 11.32 -7.26
C PHE A 49 -11.88 12.25 -6.12
N ASP A 50 -12.91 11.85 -5.37
CA ASP A 50 -13.37 12.57 -4.19
C ASP A 50 -12.70 12.00 -2.94
N TYR A 51 -12.18 12.90 -2.11
CA TYR A 51 -11.49 12.59 -0.86
C TYR A 51 -12.17 13.18 0.37
N ALA A 52 -13.41 13.70 0.27
CA ALA A 52 -14.10 14.39 1.36
C ALA A 52 -14.05 13.59 2.67
N PHE A 53 -14.30 12.27 2.61
CA PHE A 53 -14.19 11.40 3.78
C PHE A 53 -12.77 11.37 4.38
N ALA A 54 -11.75 11.24 3.55
CA ALA A 54 -10.37 11.15 4.01
C ALA A 54 -9.83 12.51 4.48
N ASP A 55 -10.21 13.60 3.82
CA ASP A 55 -9.90 14.97 4.24
C ASP A 55 -10.53 15.27 5.61
N GLU A 56 -11.80 14.86 5.85
CA GLU A 56 -12.45 14.96 7.17
C GLU A 56 -11.71 14.14 8.24
N ALA A 57 -11.38 12.88 7.93
CA ALA A 57 -10.69 12.00 8.87
C ALA A 57 -9.34 12.58 9.30
N VAL A 58 -8.56 13.10 8.35
CA VAL A 58 -7.26 13.75 8.63
C VAL A 58 -7.44 15.06 9.40
N ALA A 59 -8.42 15.88 9.04
CA ALA A 59 -8.66 17.15 9.72
C ALA A 59 -9.05 16.94 11.20
N ARG A 60 -9.90 15.94 11.48
CA ARG A 60 -10.35 15.64 12.85
C ARG A 60 -9.32 14.84 13.67
N PHE A 61 -8.58 13.97 13.02
CA PHE A 61 -7.64 13.05 13.68
C PHE A 61 -6.29 12.98 12.96
N PRO A 62 -5.53 14.10 12.89
CA PRO A 62 -4.30 14.19 12.08
C PRO A 62 -3.16 13.28 12.58
N LYS A 63 -3.23 12.82 13.83
CA LYS A 63 -2.28 11.84 14.39
C LYS A 63 -2.63 10.39 14.04
N ARG A 64 -3.87 10.14 13.61
CA ARG A 64 -4.39 8.80 13.38
C ARG A 64 -4.49 8.45 11.90
N PHE A 65 -4.71 9.42 11.01
CA PHE A 65 -4.98 9.16 9.61
C PHE A 65 -4.08 9.93 8.66
N ALA A 66 -3.72 9.23 7.59
CA ALA A 66 -3.25 9.76 6.33
C ALA A 66 -4.02 9.06 5.20
N TYR A 67 -3.83 9.43 3.94
CA TYR A 67 -4.52 8.78 2.84
C TYR A 67 -3.76 8.77 1.52
N ILE A 68 -4.23 7.88 0.63
CA ILE A 68 -3.73 7.63 -0.72
C ILE A 68 -4.53 8.48 -1.70
N ALA A 69 -3.86 9.28 -2.53
CA ALA A 69 -4.50 9.98 -3.65
C ALA A 69 -4.43 9.13 -4.93
N ARG A 70 -5.39 9.34 -5.84
CA ARG A 70 -5.44 8.73 -7.17
C ARG A 70 -5.68 9.80 -8.22
N PHE A 71 -5.17 9.58 -9.43
CA PHE A 71 -5.31 10.52 -10.54
C PHE A 71 -5.65 9.78 -11.82
N ASP A 72 -6.42 10.45 -12.69
CA ASP A 72 -6.57 10.00 -14.06
C ASP A 72 -5.24 10.25 -14.81
N PRO A 73 -4.64 9.24 -15.44
CA PRO A 73 -3.39 9.42 -16.18
C PRO A 73 -3.51 10.41 -17.35
N ASN A 74 -4.72 10.70 -17.80
CA ASN A 74 -4.99 11.67 -18.86
C ASN A 74 -5.30 13.08 -18.34
N ASP A 75 -5.39 13.30 -17.02
CA ASP A 75 -5.67 14.63 -16.48
C ASP A 75 -4.53 15.60 -16.84
N PRO A 76 -4.83 16.70 -17.57
CA PRO A 76 -3.81 17.69 -17.91
C PRO A 76 -3.19 18.36 -16.69
N GLU A 77 -3.89 18.41 -15.56
CA GLU A 77 -3.47 19.05 -14.32
C GLU A 77 -2.71 18.10 -13.37
N VAL A 78 -2.32 16.90 -13.82
CA VAL A 78 -1.71 15.89 -12.95
C VAL A 78 -0.46 16.38 -12.22
N ASP A 79 0.31 17.30 -12.80
CA ASP A 79 1.50 17.86 -12.16
C ASP A 79 1.13 18.76 -10.96
N ASP A 80 0.16 19.65 -11.15
CA ASP A 80 -0.33 20.54 -10.08
C ASP A 80 -1.06 19.74 -8.98
N LEU A 81 -1.83 18.74 -9.36
CA LEU A 81 -2.48 17.83 -8.41
C LEU A 81 -1.46 17.04 -7.59
N MET A 82 -0.35 16.63 -8.21
CA MET A 82 0.73 15.94 -7.51
C MET A 82 1.48 16.86 -6.55
N ALA A 83 1.69 18.12 -6.92
CA ALA A 83 2.23 19.16 -6.02
C ALA A 83 1.32 19.34 -4.79
N GLN A 84 0.00 19.32 -4.98
CA GLN A 84 -0.98 19.41 -3.89
C GLN A 84 -0.89 18.20 -2.94
N VAL A 85 -0.65 16.98 -3.45
CA VAL A 85 -0.41 15.81 -2.58
C VAL A 85 0.75 16.09 -1.63
N ARG A 86 1.83 16.65 -2.14
CA ARG A 86 3.01 16.94 -1.32
C ARG A 86 2.80 18.06 -0.31
N ALA A 87 1.95 19.03 -0.63
CA ALA A 87 1.67 20.20 0.22
C ALA A 87 0.58 19.94 1.25
N ALA A 88 -0.40 19.07 0.94
CA ALA A 88 -1.56 18.86 1.81
C ALA A 88 -1.24 17.95 3.00
N PRO A 89 -1.67 18.30 4.21
CA PRO A 89 -1.57 17.42 5.36
C PRO A 89 -2.25 16.07 5.10
N GLY A 90 -1.59 14.98 5.47
CA GLY A 90 -2.15 13.63 5.41
C GLY A 90 -2.19 12.97 4.02
N ARG A 91 -1.93 13.68 2.92
CA ARG A 91 -1.74 13.04 1.62
C ARG A 91 -0.31 12.52 1.52
N VAL A 92 -0.12 11.20 1.56
CA VAL A 92 1.21 10.62 1.73
C VAL A 92 1.76 9.91 0.50
N CYS A 93 0.91 9.51 -0.43
CA CYS A 93 1.31 8.83 -1.66
C CYS A 93 0.20 8.89 -2.72
N THR A 94 0.53 8.46 -3.92
CA THR A 94 -0.45 8.14 -4.97
C THR A 94 -0.49 6.63 -5.23
N ARG A 95 -1.58 6.14 -5.83
CA ARG A 95 -1.74 4.74 -6.22
C ARG A 95 -2.14 4.63 -7.68
N ILE A 96 -1.44 3.77 -8.43
CA ILE A 96 -1.73 3.42 -9.81
C ILE A 96 -1.97 1.91 -9.93
N ALA A 97 -2.64 1.49 -11.02
CA ALA A 97 -2.96 0.08 -11.29
C ALA A 97 -3.67 -0.58 -10.10
N SER A 98 -4.80 -0.03 -9.68
CA SER A 98 -5.57 -0.56 -8.56
C SER A 98 -6.60 -1.60 -9.01
N GLY A 99 -6.13 -2.68 -9.63
CA GLY A 99 -6.94 -3.87 -9.91
C GLY A 99 -7.77 -3.85 -11.20
N PHE A 100 -7.91 -2.72 -11.89
CA PHE A 100 -8.77 -2.63 -13.08
C PHE A 100 -8.14 -1.94 -14.28
N ASP A 101 -6.97 -1.32 -14.11
CA ASP A 101 -6.29 -0.53 -15.15
C ASP A 101 -5.05 -1.25 -15.70
N PHE A 102 -5.05 -2.59 -15.69
CA PHE A 102 -3.93 -3.37 -16.20
C PHE A 102 -3.63 -3.12 -17.69
N LYS A 103 -4.67 -2.80 -18.49
CA LYS A 103 -4.46 -2.38 -19.88
C LYS A 103 -3.64 -1.11 -19.94
N ILE A 104 -3.99 -0.08 -19.15
CA ILE A 104 -3.25 1.19 -19.09
C ILE A 104 -1.83 0.95 -18.59
N LEU A 105 -1.66 0.08 -17.57
CA LEU A 105 -0.36 -0.30 -17.04
C LEU A 105 0.51 -0.94 -18.13
N ARG A 106 -0.02 -1.93 -18.84
CA ARG A 106 0.67 -2.68 -19.90
C ARG A 106 1.07 -1.77 -21.07
N GLU A 107 0.20 -0.85 -21.44
CA GLU A 107 0.41 0.10 -22.54
C GLU A 107 1.29 1.30 -22.15
N GLY A 108 1.76 1.38 -20.91
CA GLY A 108 2.67 2.44 -20.47
C GLY A 108 1.95 3.78 -20.20
N GLY A 109 0.64 3.78 -19.95
CA GLY A 109 -0.18 4.99 -19.86
C GLY A 109 0.02 5.83 -18.58
N HIS A 110 0.75 5.33 -17.56
CA HIS A 110 0.94 6.06 -16.30
C HIS A 110 2.18 6.98 -16.28
N GLN A 111 2.87 7.17 -17.40
CA GLN A 111 4.15 7.92 -17.43
C GLN A 111 4.03 9.35 -16.91
N ARG A 112 2.92 10.05 -17.18
CA ARG A 112 2.71 11.42 -16.68
C ARG A 112 2.59 11.47 -15.16
N ILE A 113 1.84 10.53 -14.57
CA ILE A 113 1.73 10.40 -13.10
C ILE A 113 3.11 10.11 -12.50
N LEU A 114 3.87 9.18 -13.09
CA LEU A 114 5.19 8.81 -12.59
C LEU A 114 6.21 9.96 -12.72
N ALA A 115 6.19 10.71 -13.82
CA ALA A 115 7.03 11.88 -13.98
C ALA A 115 6.71 12.97 -12.93
N ALA A 116 5.42 13.26 -12.72
CA ALA A 116 4.99 14.21 -11.69
C ALA A 116 5.34 13.71 -10.28
N ALA A 117 5.14 12.42 -10.00
CA ALA A 117 5.50 11.82 -8.71
C ALA A 117 7.01 11.95 -8.42
N GLY A 118 7.87 11.68 -9.39
CA GLY A 118 9.32 11.87 -9.27
C GLY A 118 9.70 13.34 -9.04
N LYS A 119 9.11 14.26 -9.80
CA LYS A 119 9.33 15.70 -9.67
C LYS A 119 8.98 16.25 -8.28
N HIS A 120 7.85 15.81 -7.73
CA HIS A 120 7.35 16.29 -6.44
C HIS A 120 7.75 15.40 -5.25
N GLY A 121 8.46 14.28 -5.49
CA GLY A 121 8.91 13.36 -4.46
C GLY A 121 7.75 12.64 -3.74
N VAL A 122 6.68 12.34 -4.48
CA VAL A 122 5.51 11.59 -3.98
C VAL A 122 5.72 10.10 -4.20
N PRO A 123 5.65 9.24 -3.17
CA PRO A 123 5.71 7.79 -3.34
C PRO A 123 4.53 7.26 -4.15
N VAL A 124 4.77 6.19 -4.92
CA VAL A 124 3.76 5.57 -5.79
C VAL A 124 3.51 4.14 -5.37
N MET A 125 2.32 3.84 -4.88
CA MET A 125 1.84 2.47 -4.71
C MET A 125 1.40 1.91 -6.05
N ILE A 126 1.81 0.68 -6.36
CA ILE A 126 1.48 0.02 -7.61
C ILE A 126 1.11 -1.44 -7.34
N TYR A 127 -0.10 -1.83 -7.79
CA TYR A 127 -0.51 -3.23 -7.79
C TYR A 127 -0.17 -3.86 -9.14
N PRO A 128 0.80 -4.77 -9.20
CA PRO A 128 1.24 -5.35 -10.46
C PRO A 128 0.19 -6.23 -11.13
N GLY A 129 -0.61 -6.96 -10.32
CA GLY A 129 -1.36 -8.10 -10.84
C GLY A 129 -0.38 -9.05 -11.54
N ASP A 130 -0.66 -9.37 -12.81
CA ASP A 130 0.22 -10.22 -13.62
C ASP A 130 1.16 -9.41 -14.56
N GLU A 131 1.17 -8.07 -14.44
CA GLU A 131 1.90 -7.16 -15.33
C GLU A 131 3.30 -6.78 -14.78
N HIS A 132 4.01 -7.70 -14.17
CA HIS A 132 5.32 -7.47 -13.55
C HIS A 132 6.38 -6.92 -14.52
N ALA A 133 6.32 -7.31 -15.80
CA ALA A 133 7.24 -6.78 -16.82
C ALA A 133 7.04 -5.28 -17.05
N ALA A 134 5.78 -4.82 -17.12
CA ALA A 134 5.45 -3.40 -17.29
C ALA A 134 5.86 -2.60 -16.04
N VAL A 135 5.61 -3.13 -14.83
CA VAL A 135 6.04 -2.51 -13.58
C VAL A 135 7.57 -2.38 -13.51
N THR A 136 8.29 -3.45 -13.89
CA THR A 136 9.76 -3.42 -13.94
C THR A 136 10.29 -2.35 -14.90
N ALA A 137 9.63 -2.17 -16.05
CA ALA A 137 10.00 -1.11 -17.00
C ALA A 137 9.81 0.29 -16.38
N TYR A 138 8.73 0.52 -15.62
CA TYR A 138 8.51 1.77 -14.89
C TYR A 138 9.55 2.00 -13.80
N VAL A 139 9.82 1.00 -12.96
CA VAL A 139 10.80 1.08 -11.87
C VAL A 139 12.18 1.47 -12.39
N ARG A 140 12.57 0.93 -13.54
CA ARG A 140 13.86 1.24 -14.19
C ARG A 140 13.89 2.62 -14.84
N LYS A 141 12.77 3.07 -15.41
CA LYS A 141 12.69 4.34 -16.13
C LYS A 141 12.58 5.54 -15.18
N PHE A 142 11.91 5.36 -14.04
CA PHE A 142 11.60 6.42 -13.09
C PHE A 142 12.34 6.18 -11.76
N ASP A 143 13.66 6.18 -11.80
CA ASP A 143 14.53 5.88 -10.65
C ASP A 143 14.40 6.87 -9.49
N ALA A 144 13.99 8.11 -9.77
CA ALA A 144 13.66 9.12 -8.76
C ALA A 144 12.35 8.87 -8.02
N VAL A 145 11.48 7.95 -8.52
CA VAL A 145 10.21 7.61 -7.88
C VAL A 145 10.44 6.53 -6.83
N GLN A 146 9.95 6.74 -5.61
CA GLN A 146 9.82 5.68 -4.61
C GLN A 146 8.60 4.83 -4.95
N PHE A 147 8.81 3.62 -5.45
CA PHE A 147 7.75 2.66 -5.69
C PHE A 147 7.45 1.84 -4.44
N ILE A 148 6.19 1.46 -4.28
CA ILE A 148 5.72 0.54 -3.24
C ILE A 148 4.91 -0.55 -3.95
N ILE A 149 5.47 -1.77 -4.00
CA ILE A 149 4.75 -2.92 -4.57
C ILE A 149 3.64 -3.31 -3.62
N ASP A 150 2.41 -3.24 -4.12
CA ASP A 150 1.19 -3.51 -3.36
C ASP A 150 0.95 -5.02 -3.23
N HIS A 151 0.36 -5.44 -2.09
CA HIS A 151 -0.12 -6.81 -1.85
C HIS A 151 0.91 -7.90 -2.19
N VAL A 152 2.16 -7.72 -1.76
CA VAL A 152 3.30 -8.60 -2.06
C VAL A 152 3.49 -8.94 -3.55
N GLY A 153 2.88 -8.16 -4.43
CA GLY A 153 2.92 -8.38 -5.88
C GLY A 153 2.07 -9.54 -6.37
N MET A 154 1.08 -9.98 -5.60
CA MET A 154 0.23 -11.13 -5.97
C MET A 154 -0.54 -10.90 -7.28
N GLY A 155 -0.84 -11.98 -8.00
CA GLY A 155 -1.67 -11.98 -9.19
C GLY A 155 -3.15 -11.71 -8.93
N VAL A 156 -3.95 -11.68 -9.99
CA VAL A 156 -5.39 -11.36 -9.93
C VAL A 156 -6.28 -12.56 -9.67
N ASP A 157 -5.82 -13.77 -9.98
CA ASP A 157 -6.56 -15.00 -9.71
C ASP A 157 -6.57 -15.32 -8.22
N ARG A 158 -7.64 -14.88 -7.56
CA ARG A 158 -7.78 -15.01 -6.12
C ARG A 158 -8.06 -16.44 -5.64
N ALA A 159 -8.55 -17.31 -6.51
CA ALA A 159 -8.91 -18.68 -6.14
C ALA A 159 -7.68 -19.56 -5.96
N SER A 160 -6.62 -19.29 -6.72
CA SER A 160 -5.37 -20.07 -6.71
C SER A 160 -4.23 -19.44 -5.91
N LEU A 161 -4.47 -18.33 -5.18
CA LEU A 161 -3.42 -17.61 -4.45
C LEU A 161 -2.58 -18.48 -3.51
N PRO A 162 -3.16 -19.38 -2.68
CA PRO A 162 -2.37 -20.24 -1.81
C PRO A 162 -1.43 -21.19 -2.56
N GLU A 163 -1.82 -21.63 -3.76
CA GLU A 163 -0.99 -22.50 -4.60
C GLU A 163 0.20 -21.76 -5.21
N HIS A 164 0.09 -20.44 -5.30
CA HIS A 164 1.10 -19.57 -5.90
C HIS A 164 1.99 -18.84 -4.87
N LEU A 165 1.97 -19.25 -3.60
CA LEU A 165 2.74 -18.57 -2.55
C LEU A 165 4.21 -18.42 -2.95
N GLU A 166 4.89 -19.52 -3.27
CA GLU A 166 6.33 -19.50 -3.59
C GLU A 166 6.61 -18.68 -4.86
N SER A 167 5.85 -18.92 -5.93
CA SER A 167 6.04 -18.19 -7.20
C SER A 167 5.75 -16.70 -7.09
N THR A 168 4.77 -16.31 -6.26
CA THR A 168 4.48 -14.89 -5.95
C THR A 168 5.68 -14.24 -5.25
N ILE A 169 6.24 -14.91 -4.25
CA ILE A 169 7.41 -14.41 -3.53
C ILE A 169 8.65 -14.37 -4.45
N ASP A 170 8.90 -15.42 -5.24
CA ASP A 170 10.01 -15.44 -6.20
C ASP A 170 9.92 -14.27 -7.20
N GLN A 171 8.71 -13.98 -7.69
CA GLN A 171 8.47 -12.83 -8.55
C GLN A 171 8.72 -11.51 -7.82
N LEU A 172 8.24 -11.37 -6.57
CA LEU A 172 8.49 -10.19 -5.74
C LEU A 172 9.99 -9.95 -5.52
N LEU A 173 10.76 -11.00 -5.26
CA LEU A 173 12.22 -10.92 -5.03
C LEU A 173 12.98 -10.33 -6.22
N THR A 174 12.44 -10.41 -7.43
CA THR A 174 13.06 -9.78 -8.63
C THR A 174 13.18 -8.25 -8.52
N TYR A 175 12.36 -7.63 -7.68
CA TYR A 175 12.40 -6.18 -7.43
C TYR A 175 13.44 -5.77 -6.37
N ALA A 176 13.98 -6.68 -5.58
CA ALA A 176 14.87 -6.36 -4.45
C ALA A 176 16.14 -5.59 -4.86
N LYS A 177 16.64 -5.82 -6.09
CA LYS A 177 17.81 -5.15 -6.67
C LYS A 177 17.58 -3.65 -6.96
N TYR A 178 16.33 -3.17 -6.94
CA TYR A 178 16.02 -1.77 -7.20
C TYR A 178 15.89 -1.03 -5.86
N PRO A 179 16.78 -0.06 -5.55
CA PRO A 179 16.81 0.61 -4.26
C PRO A 179 15.58 1.52 -4.04
N ASN A 180 14.92 1.95 -5.11
CA ASN A 180 13.72 2.76 -5.10
C ASN A 180 12.42 1.95 -4.97
N VAL A 181 12.52 0.66 -4.60
CA VAL A 181 11.34 -0.22 -4.40
C VAL A 181 11.24 -0.63 -2.94
N ALA A 182 10.07 -0.37 -2.36
CA ALA A 182 9.60 -0.93 -1.10
C ALA A 182 8.43 -1.89 -1.35
N VAL A 183 8.05 -2.66 -0.34
CA VAL A 183 7.01 -3.68 -0.42
C VAL A 183 5.96 -3.44 0.64
N LYS A 184 4.68 -3.53 0.27
CA LYS A 184 3.59 -3.61 1.22
C LYS A 184 3.22 -5.08 1.45
N TRP A 185 3.48 -5.54 2.67
CA TRP A 185 3.08 -6.86 3.16
C TRP A 185 1.59 -6.83 3.52
N GLY A 186 0.77 -6.63 2.51
CA GLY A 186 -0.69 -6.58 2.59
C GLY A 186 -1.32 -7.77 1.88
N HIS A 187 -2.51 -8.17 2.28
CA HIS A 187 -3.20 -9.37 1.79
C HIS A 187 -2.43 -10.69 1.98
N ALA A 188 -1.25 -10.65 2.58
CA ALA A 188 -0.38 -11.82 2.68
C ALA A 188 -1.07 -13.07 3.27
N PRO A 189 -1.95 -12.98 4.29
CA PRO A 189 -2.68 -14.15 4.79
C PRO A 189 -3.48 -14.93 3.74
N ARG A 190 -3.86 -14.28 2.63
CA ARG A 190 -4.56 -14.95 1.51
C ARG A 190 -3.68 -15.93 0.73
N LEU A 191 -2.36 -15.77 0.82
CA LEU A 191 -1.40 -16.67 0.19
C LEU A 191 -1.11 -17.90 1.06
N SER A 192 -1.50 -17.89 2.34
CA SER A 192 -1.22 -18.99 3.24
C SER A 192 -2.06 -20.21 2.92
N ARG A 193 -1.43 -21.41 3.02
CA ARG A 193 -2.08 -22.72 3.02
C ARG A 193 -2.42 -23.18 4.43
N GLN A 194 -2.03 -22.41 5.44
CA GLN A 194 -2.21 -22.76 6.85
C GLN A 194 -3.19 -21.80 7.52
N PRO A 195 -3.93 -22.26 8.52
CA PRO A 195 -4.72 -21.38 9.35
C PRO A 195 -3.81 -20.43 10.16
N PHE A 196 -4.42 -19.40 10.79
CA PHE A 196 -3.68 -18.58 11.75
C PHE A 196 -2.86 -19.46 12.72
N PRO A 197 -1.60 -19.09 12.99
CA PRO A 197 -0.89 -17.85 12.67
C PRO A 197 -0.10 -17.84 11.34
N TYR A 198 -0.51 -18.60 10.32
CA TYR A 198 0.06 -18.53 8.97
C TYR A 198 1.58 -18.77 8.92
N ARG A 199 2.05 -19.86 9.51
CA ARG A 199 3.48 -20.14 9.71
C ARG A 199 4.27 -20.26 8.42
N ASP A 200 3.64 -20.71 7.34
CA ASP A 200 4.23 -20.78 6.01
C ASP A 200 4.59 -19.38 5.45
N LEU A 201 3.83 -18.34 5.83
CA LEU A 201 4.14 -16.97 5.43
C LEU A 201 5.38 -16.42 6.12
N ILE A 202 5.65 -16.82 7.37
CA ILE A 202 6.77 -16.27 8.13
C ILE A 202 8.11 -16.66 7.49
N SER A 203 8.23 -17.90 6.99
CA SER A 203 9.43 -18.31 6.27
C SER A 203 9.61 -17.53 4.96
N GLN A 204 8.54 -17.21 4.26
CA GLN A 204 8.59 -16.39 3.06
C GLN A 204 8.90 -14.92 3.37
N LEU A 205 8.35 -14.39 4.46
CA LEU A 205 8.67 -13.04 4.92
C LEU A 205 10.16 -12.89 5.25
N SER A 206 10.77 -13.89 5.89
CA SER A 206 12.21 -13.88 6.15
C SER A 206 13.03 -13.77 4.86
N ARG A 207 12.67 -14.53 3.81
CA ARG A 207 13.31 -14.40 2.48
C ARG A 207 13.19 -12.98 1.90
N VAL A 208 12.03 -12.34 2.07
CA VAL A 208 11.81 -10.97 1.58
C VAL A 208 12.60 -9.97 2.42
N ILE A 209 12.66 -10.14 3.75
CA ILE A 209 13.51 -9.32 4.64
C ILE A 209 14.97 -9.42 4.25
N ASP A 210 15.48 -10.64 4.01
CA ASP A 210 16.88 -10.87 3.61
C ASP A 210 17.22 -10.17 2.29
N ALA A 211 16.30 -10.15 1.34
CA ALA A 211 16.51 -9.58 0.01
C ALA A 211 16.36 -8.05 -0.04
N PHE A 212 15.34 -7.51 0.63
CA PHE A 212 15.02 -6.08 0.59
C PHE A 212 15.62 -5.29 1.75
N GLY A 213 15.83 -5.93 2.90
CA GLY A 213 15.98 -5.26 4.18
C GLY A 213 14.61 -4.86 4.76
N VAL A 214 14.42 -5.06 6.06
CA VAL A 214 13.14 -4.81 6.74
C VAL A 214 12.67 -3.35 6.62
N ASN A 215 13.61 -2.40 6.48
CA ASN A 215 13.34 -0.97 6.30
C ASN A 215 12.73 -0.60 4.93
N ARG A 216 12.52 -1.59 4.06
CA ARG A 216 11.75 -1.45 2.82
C ARG A 216 10.45 -2.26 2.81
N LEU A 217 10.05 -2.83 3.96
CA LEU A 217 8.80 -3.58 4.11
C LEU A 217 7.86 -2.87 5.06
N MET A 218 6.59 -2.71 4.70
CA MET A 218 5.55 -2.16 5.57
C MET A 218 4.32 -3.06 5.60
N TRP A 219 3.78 -3.28 6.79
CA TRP A 219 2.53 -4.02 6.97
C TRP A 219 1.31 -3.23 6.50
N ALA A 220 0.31 -3.94 5.97
CA ALA A 220 -1.02 -3.44 5.70
C ALA A 220 -2.06 -4.54 5.97
N SER A 221 -3.16 -4.19 6.59
CA SER A 221 -4.27 -5.13 6.80
C SER A 221 -5.16 -5.27 5.56
N ASP A 222 -5.32 -4.18 4.85
CA ASP A 222 -6.33 -4.01 3.80
C ASP A 222 -7.77 -4.22 4.32
N TYR A 223 -7.96 -3.98 5.62
CA TYR A 223 -9.28 -4.00 6.24
C TYR A 223 -10.12 -2.86 5.61
N THR A 224 -11.31 -3.07 5.10
CA THR A 224 -12.30 -4.10 5.32
C THR A 224 -12.43 -5.16 4.21
N VAL A 225 -11.68 -5.05 3.10
CA VAL A 225 -11.88 -5.92 1.92
C VAL A 225 -11.37 -7.35 2.10
N THR A 226 -10.72 -7.62 3.21
CA THR A 226 -10.15 -8.95 3.52
C THR A 226 -10.94 -9.77 4.54
N VAL A 227 -12.06 -9.23 5.04
CA VAL A 227 -12.82 -9.86 6.14
C VAL A 227 -13.35 -11.27 5.86
N ASP A 228 -13.48 -11.64 4.59
CA ASP A 228 -13.88 -12.98 4.18
C ASP A 228 -12.74 -14.02 4.29
N HIS A 229 -11.51 -13.59 4.54
CA HIS A 229 -10.33 -14.45 4.58
C HIS A 229 -9.63 -14.44 5.93
N HIS A 230 -9.51 -13.28 6.54
CA HIS A 230 -8.88 -13.12 7.85
C HIS A 230 -9.39 -11.85 8.53
N THR A 231 -9.32 -11.83 9.83
CA THR A 231 -9.70 -10.67 10.63
C THR A 231 -8.57 -9.62 10.63
N TYR A 232 -8.92 -8.40 11.03
CA TYR A 232 -7.93 -7.34 11.24
C TYR A 232 -6.87 -7.76 12.27
N ALA A 233 -7.30 -8.36 13.37
CA ALA A 233 -6.41 -8.86 14.41
C ALA A 233 -5.44 -9.94 13.87
N GLU A 234 -5.94 -10.93 13.15
CA GLU A 234 -5.10 -11.99 12.58
C GLU A 234 -4.02 -11.45 11.65
N SER A 235 -4.33 -10.46 10.81
CA SER A 235 -3.36 -9.85 9.90
C SER A 235 -2.20 -9.14 10.62
N LEU A 236 -2.46 -8.59 11.83
CA LEU A 236 -1.45 -7.96 12.67
C LEU A 236 -0.72 -8.97 13.56
N PHE A 237 -1.48 -9.82 14.28
CA PHE A 237 -0.90 -10.66 15.31
C PHE A 237 -0.07 -11.80 14.76
N CYS A 238 -0.30 -12.26 13.53
CA CYS A 238 0.60 -13.21 12.87
C CYS A 238 2.03 -12.68 12.71
N LEU A 239 2.21 -11.36 12.61
CA LEU A 239 3.51 -10.68 12.56
C LEU A 239 4.01 -10.28 13.96
N ARG A 240 3.12 -9.66 14.75
CA ARG A 240 3.47 -9.14 16.08
C ARG A 240 3.91 -10.24 17.05
N CYS A 241 3.32 -11.43 16.93
CA CYS A 241 3.62 -12.60 17.78
C CYS A 241 4.58 -13.59 17.13
N ALA A 242 5.17 -13.27 15.96
CA ALA A 242 6.14 -14.15 15.32
C ALA A 242 7.47 -14.14 16.07
N ASP A 243 7.87 -15.29 16.63
CA ASP A 243 9.12 -15.44 17.37
C ASP A 243 10.36 -15.36 16.45
N GLN A 244 10.17 -15.59 15.14
CA GLN A 244 11.22 -15.52 14.13
C GLN A 244 11.62 -14.09 13.77
N LEU A 245 10.80 -13.08 14.12
CA LEU A 245 11.09 -11.68 13.91
C LEU A 245 11.68 -11.07 15.19
N SER A 246 12.83 -10.39 15.07
CA SER A 246 13.35 -9.60 16.16
C SER A 246 12.42 -8.41 16.49
N GLU A 247 12.51 -7.87 17.70
CA GLU A 247 11.72 -6.66 18.05
C GLU A 247 12.06 -5.48 17.13
N SER A 248 13.32 -5.36 16.70
CA SER A 248 13.73 -4.35 15.72
C SER A 248 13.05 -4.57 14.36
N ASP A 249 12.93 -5.81 13.88
CA ASP A 249 12.23 -6.10 12.62
C ASP A 249 10.75 -5.76 12.73
N LYS A 250 10.11 -6.10 13.85
CA LYS A 250 8.71 -5.74 14.12
C LYS A 250 8.51 -4.23 14.12
N GLU A 251 9.40 -3.47 14.73
CA GLU A 251 9.32 -2.00 14.75
C GLU A 251 9.40 -1.39 13.34
N TRP A 252 10.28 -1.92 12.49
CA TRP A 252 10.37 -1.48 11.10
C TRP A 252 9.14 -1.89 10.31
N LEU A 253 8.82 -3.17 10.29
CA LEU A 253 7.72 -3.74 9.50
C LEU A 253 6.37 -3.14 9.87
N LEU A 254 6.10 -2.95 11.17
CA LEU A 254 4.80 -2.51 11.68
C LEU A 254 4.65 -0.99 11.78
N GLY A 255 5.72 -0.19 11.60
CA GLY A 255 5.58 1.26 11.76
C GLY A 255 6.64 2.12 11.09
N LYS A 256 7.92 1.92 11.41
CA LYS A 256 9.02 2.82 10.98
C LYS A 256 9.12 2.92 9.46
N THR A 257 8.97 1.82 8.74
CA THR A 257 9.04 1.81 7.27
C THR A 257 7.92 2.66 6.65
N ALA A 258 6.69 2.55 7.15
CA ALA A 258 5.59 3.37 6.67
C ALA A 258 5.89 4.86 6.86
N ARG A 259 6.40 5.27 8.03
CA ARG A 259 6.82 6.66 8.27
C ARG A 259 7.90 7.13 7.29
N ALA A 260 8.94 6.33 7.10
CA ALA A 260 10.07 6.67 6.26
C ALA A 260 9.71 6.73 4.77
N VAL A 261 9.13 5.67 4.25
CA VAL A 261 8.82 5.49 2.82
C VAL A 261 7.72 6.44 2.37
N LEU A 262 6.67 6.62 3.18
CA LEU A 262 5.57 7.53 2.87
C LEU A 262 5.90 9.00 3.21
N ARG A 263 7.08 9.25 3.79
CA ARG A 263 7.46 10.59 4.27
C ARG A 263 6.38 11.23 5.15
N TRP A 264 5.71 10.39 5.93
CA TRP A 264 4.66 10.80 6.85
C TRP A 264 5.27 11.13 8.21
N PRO A 265 5.41 12.42 8.55
CA PRO A 265 6.09 12.80 9.77
C PRO A 265 5.34 12.28 10.99
N LYS A 266 6.10 11.88 12.03
CA LYS A 266 5.50 11.57 13.32
C LYS A 266 4.91 12.85 13.89
N PRO A 267 3.65 12.85 14.34
CA PRO A 267 3.07 14.01 14.99
C PRO A 267 3.86 14.40 16.25
N ALA A 268 4.05 15.70 16.43
CA ALA A 268 4.67 16.24 17.64
C ALA A 268 3.85 15.94 18.89
#